data_8fbfc96bccd95fcb2e184e98fff04a0b
#
_entry.id   8fbfc96bccd95fcb2e184e98fff04a0b
#
_cell.length_a   1.000
_cell.length_b   1.000
_cell.length_c   1.000
_cell.angle_alpha   90.00
_cell.angle_beta   90.00
_cell.angle_gamma   90.00
#
_symmetry.space_group_name_H-M   'P 1'
#
loop_
_entity.id
_entity.type
_entity.pdbx_description
1 polymer ?
#
loop_
_entity_poly.entity_id
_entity_poly.type
_entity_poly.pdbx_seq_one_letter_code
_entity_poly.pdbx_strand_id
1 'polypeptide(L)'
;MLSICASVGSVRAVTNIETLPNGKSRIIVTELPYLVNKARLISKIAELVRDKKIDGITDLNDHSSREGMRICIDLRKDANANVVLNLLYKHTQLQDTFGVNMLSLIPNNGSLEPKVLNLKQMLEYYLAHQEDVVTRRTKYDLNKARERAHILEGLLKALDNIDEVIRIIRASQNVQIAKQELMERFERTDVQAQAIV
;
A
#
# COMPACT_ATOMS: atom_id res chain seq x y z
N MET A 1 -6.70 -27.60 16.42
CA MET A 1 -5.88 -27.79 15.21
C MET A 1 -6.22 -26.64 14.26
N LEU A 2 -5.46 -25.57 14.29
CA LEU A 2 -5.64 -24.39 13.42
C LEU A 2 -5.05 -24.76 12.06
N SER A 3 -5.92 -24.97 11.08
CA SER A 3 -5.53 -25.12 9.67
C SER A 3 -4.96 -23.78 9.21
N ILE A 4 -3.64 -23.64 9.25
CA ILE A 4 -2.93 -22.53 8.63
C ILE A 4 -3.06 -22.76 7.13
N CYS A 5 -4.02 -22.12 6.49
CA CYS A 5 -4.08 -22.02 5.03
C CYS A 5 -2.97 -21.09 4.54
N ALA A 6 -1.73 -21.59 4.56
CA ALA A 6 -0.66 -21.00 3.77
C ALA A 6 -0.96 -21.34 2.30
N SER A 7 -1.45 -20.39 1.52
CA SER A 7 -1.55 -20.58 0.08
C SER A 7 -0.16 -20.54 -0.52
N VAL A 8 0.29 -21.64 -1.10
CA VAL A 8 1.58 -21.72 -1.78
C VAL A 8 1.35 -21.37 -3.26
N GLY A 9 1.86 -20.24 -3.68
CA GLY A 9 1.84 -19.83 -5.09
C GLY A 9 3.14 -20.27 -5.78
N SER A 10 3.05 -20.89 -6.97
CA SER A 10 4.21 -21.12 -7.83
C SER A 10 4.43 -19.90 -8.72
N VAL A 11 5.61 -19.29 -8.63
CA VAL A 11 6.03 -18.15 -9.44
C VAL A 11 7.07 -18.59 -10.44
N ARG A 12 6.89 -18.22 -11.71
CA ARG A 12 7.81 -18.53 -12.82
C ARG A 12 8.40 -17.27 -13.41
N ALA A 13 9.63 -17.38 -13.90
CA ALA A 13 10.27 -16.39 -14.75
C ALA A 13 9.47 -16.17 -16.03
N VAL A 14 9.51 -14.97 -16.58
CA VAL A 14 8.98 -14.69 -17.92
C VAL A 14 10.01 -15.11 -18.94
N THR A 15 9.65 -16.06 -19.79
CA THR A 15 10.55 -16.65 -20.78
C THR A 15 9.93 -16.66 -22.17
N ASN A 16 10.74 -16.37 -23.18
CA ASN A 16 10.37 -16.44 -24.59
C ASN A 16 11.33 -17.39 -25.33
N ILE A 17 10.82 -18.13 -26.31
CA ILE A 17 11.63 -18.99 -27.18
C ILE A 17 11.72 -18.35 -28.54
N GLU A 18 12.92 -18.00 -28.99
CA GLU A 18 13.22 -17.46 -30.28
C GLU A 18 13.91 -18.52 -31.17
N THR A 19 13.56 -18.56 -32.44
CA THR A 19 14.26 -19.38 -33.45
C THR A 19 15.23 -18.49 -34.20
N LEU A 20 16.52 -18.83 -34.11
CA LEU A 20 17.57 -18.10 -34.83
C LEU A 20 17.60 -18.46 -36.32
N PRO A 21 18.15 -17.59 -37.20
CA PRO A 21 18.23 -17.86 -38.64
C PRO A 21 19.00 -19.14 -39.01
N ASN A 22 19.88 -19.60 -38.14
CA ASN A 22 20.65 -20.83 -38.29
C ASN A 22 19.87 -22.11 -37.91
N GLY A 23 18.59 -22.00 -37.58
CA GLY A 23 17.71 -23.08 -37.15
C GLY A 23 17.95 -23.58 -35.73
N LYS A 24 18.75 -22.86 -34.92
CA LYS A 24 18.88 -23.10 -33.46
C LYS A 24 17.78 -22.36 -32.70
N SER A 25 17.39 -22.91 -31.57
CA SER A 25 16.49 -22.23 -30.63
C SER A 25 17.26 -21.53 -29.52
N ARG A 26 16.73 -20.42 -29.06
CA ARG A 26 17.24 -19.64 -27.90
C ARG A 26 16.11 -19.39 -26.93
N ILE A 27 16.36 -19.63 -25.65
CA ILE A 27 15.46 -19.25 -24.58
C ILE A 27 15.94 -17.90 -24.04
N ILE A 28 15.05 -16.92 -23.99
CA ILE A 28 15.30 -15.59 -23.44
C ILE A 28 14.50 -15.45 -22.16
N VAL A 29 15.17 -15.05 -21.07
CA VAL A 29 14.55 -14.75 -19.79
C VAL A 29 14.54 -13.23 -19.60
N THR A 30 13.36 -12.63 -19.49
CA THR A 30 13.18 -11.18 -19.33
C THR A 30 12.84 -10.76 -17.90
N GLU A 31 12.24 -11.66 -17.12
CA GLU A 31 11.92 -11.39 -15.70
C GLU A 31 12.21 -12.63 -14.86
N LEU A 32 12.66 -12.40 -13.62
CA LEU A 32 12.93 -13.46 -12.64
C LEU A 32 11.93 -13.39 -11.49
N PRO A 33 11.67 -14.52 -10.80
CA PRO A 33 10.89 -14.52 -9.57
C PRO A 33 11.50 -13.59 -8.53
N TYR A 34 10.67 -13.07 -7.63
CA TYR A 34 11.09 -12.21 -6.53
C TYR A 34 12.16 -12.91 -5.66
N LEU A 35 13.15 -12.15 -5.19
CA LEU A 35 14.31 -12.60 -4.39
C LEU A 35 15.31 -13.52 -5.12
N VAL A 36 15.17 -13.77 -6.40
CA VAL A 36 16.14 -14.55 -7.16
C VAL A 36 17.31 -13.68 -7.62
N ASN A 37 18.54 -14.07 -7.22
CA ASN A 37 19.76 -13.39 -7.66
C ASN A 37 20.17 -13.90 -9.05
N LYS A 38 20.22 -12.97 -10.04
CA LYS A 38 20.55 -13.26 -11.44
C LYS A 38 21.90 -13.96 -11.61
N ALA A 39 22.96 -13.44 -11.01
CA ALA A 39 24.31 -13.99 -11.16
C ALA A 39 24.41 -15.42 -10.60
N ARG A 40 23.82 -15.65 -9.42
CA ARG A 40 23.77 -16.97 -8.79
C ARG A 40 22.94 -17.96 -9.63
N LEU A 41 21.86 -17.52 -10.23
CA LEU A 41 21.04 -18.34 -11.13
C LEU A 41 21.84 -18.77 -12.37
N ILE A 42 22.55 -17.83 -13.02
CA ILE A 42 23.39 -18.10 -14.20
C ILE A 42 24.49 -19.12 -13.84
N SER A 43 25.19 -18.92 -12.73
CA SER A 43 26.20 -19.86 -12.24
C SER A 43 25.60 -21.25 -11.99
N LYS A 44 24.40 -21.31 -11.41
CA LYS A 44 23.70 -22.58 -11.16
C LYS A 44 23.32 -23.31 -12.43
N ILE A 45 22.85 -22.60 -13.46
CA ILE A 45 22.57 -23.19 -14.78
C ILE A 45 23.86 -23.75 -15.39
N ALA A 46 24.98 -23.01 -15.34
CA ALA A 46 26.26 -23.45 -15.84
C ALA A 46 26.78 -24.74 -15.12
N GLU A 47 26.59 -24.84 -13.79
CA GLU A 47 26.88 -26.04 -13.03
C GLU A 47 26.07 -27.24 -13.51
N LEU A 48 24.74 -27.08 -13.68
CA LEU A 48 23.83 -28.13 -14.14
C LEU A 48 24.19 -28.66 -15.54
N VAL A 49 24.65 -27.78 -16.42
CA VAL A 49 25.17 -28.16 -17.74
C VAL A 49 26.46 -28.92 -17.64
N ARG A 50 27.42 -28.48 -16.80
CA ARG A 50 28.68 -29.14 -16.55
C ARG A 50 28.49 -30.54 -15.94
N ASP A 51 27.56 -30.66 -15.00
CA ASP A 51 27.18 -31.92 -14.35
C ASP A 51 26.36 -32.86 -15.25
N LYS A 52 26.06 -32.44 -16.49
CA LYS A 52 25.24 -33.18 -17.46
C LYS A 52 23.82 -33.51 -16.96
N LYS A 53 23.29 -32.69 -16.03
CA LYS A 53 21.90 -32.81 -15.54
C LYS A 53 20.92 -32.18 -16.50
N ILE A 54 21.36 -31.16 -17.26
CA ILE A 54 20.64 -30.54 -18.34
C ILE A 54 21.51 -30.61 -19.60
N ASP A 55 21.03 -31.31 -20.62
CA ASP A 55 21.69 -31.39 -21.91
C ASP A 55 21.00 -30.49 -22.93
N GLY A 56 21.69 -30.15 -24.01
CA GLY A 56 21.16 -29.38 -25.11
C GLY A 56 21.44 -27.88 -25.02
N ILE A 57 22.07 -27.36 -23.97
CA ILE A 57 22.51 -25.96 -23.86
C ILE A 57 23.91 -25.84 -24.47
N THR A 58 24.10 -24.90 -25.38
CA THR A 58 25.37 -24.62 -26.05
C THR A 58 26.09 -23.44 -25.43
N ASP A 59 25.36 -22.38 -25.07
CA ASP A 59 25.91 -21.15 -24.53
C ASP A 59 24.94 -20.46 -23.58
N LEU A 60 25.47 -19.65 -22.66
CA LEU A 60 24.70 -18.96 -21.64
C LEU A 60 25.28 -17.55 -21.45
N ASN A 61 24.57 -16.54 -21.90
CA ASN A 61 25.01 -15.16 -21.92
C ASN A 61 24.02 -14.24 -21.19
N ASP A 62 24.57 -13.24 -20.48
CA ASP A 62 23.81 -12.15 -19.89
C ASP A 62 23.92 -10.91 -20.77
N HIS A 63 22.86 -10.58 -21.48
CA HIS A 63 22.72 -9.40 -22.32
C HIS A 63 21.86 -8.30 -21.66
N SER A 64 21.72 -8.32 -20.34
CA SER A 64 20.95 -7.30 -19.62
C SER A 64 21.58 -5.91 -19.82
N SER A 65 20.76 -4.91 -20.08
CA SER A 65 21.14 -3.53 -20.33
C SER A 65 20.26 -2.54 -19.58
N ARG A 66 20.35 -1.26 -19.90
CA ARG A 66 19.43 -0.22 -19.36
C ARG A 66 17.98 -0.42 -19.81
N GLU A 67 17.77 -1.14 -20.91
CA GLU A 67 16.44 -1.47 -21.45
C GLU A 67 15.73 -2.58 -20.66
N GLY A 68 16.48 -3.35 -19.89
CA GLY A 68 15.94 -4.41 -19.05
C GLY A 68 16.83 -5.64 -18.91
N MET A 69 16.28 -6.63 -18.22
CA MET A 69 16.93 -7.92 -18.05
C MET A 69 16.80 -8.76 -19.31
N ARG A 70 17.91 -9.37 -19.73
CA ARG A 70 17.94 -10.30 -20.87
C ARG A 70 18.99 -11.37 -20.67
N ILE A 71 18.59 -12.55 -20.20
CA ILE A 71 19.45 -13.73 -20.12
C ILE A 71 19.16 -14.60 -21.35
N CYS A 72 20.17 -14.89 -22.14
CA CYS A 72 20.09 -15.69 -23.35
C CYS A 72 20.68 -17.08 -23.11
N ILE A 73 19.91 -18.13 -23.36
CA ILE A 73 20.30 -19.52 -23.26
C ILE A 73 20.22 -20.13 -24.65
N ASP A 74 21.35 -20.32 -25.28
CA ASP A 74 21.42 -20.88 -26.64
C ASP A 74 21.39 -22.41 -26.60
N LEU A 75 20.54 -22.99 -27.47
CA LEU A 75 20.33 -24.43 -27.49
C LEU A 75 21.02 -25.06 -28.72
N ARG A 76 21.33 -26.35 -28.64
CA ARG A 76 21.73 -27.15 -29.78
C ARG A 76 20.55 -27.28 -30.78
N LYS A 77 20.86 -27.49 -32.04
CA LYS A 77 19.86 -27.59 -33.13
C LYS A 77 18.89 -28.78 -32.95
N ASP A 78 19.36 -29.85 -32.30
CA ASP A 78 18.63 -31.08 -32.02
C ASP A 78 17.86 -31.04 -30.69
N ALA A 79 18.04 -30.00 -29.89
CA ALA A 79 17.42 -29.87 -28.54
C ALA A 79 16.02 -29.28 -28.65
N ASN A 80 15.06 -29.90 -27.95
CA ASN A 80 13.72 -29.34 -27.80
C ASN A 80 13.69 -28.26 -26.71
N ALA A 81 13.44 -27.01 -27.10
CA ALA A 81 13.47 -25.87 -26.19
C ALA A 81 12.48 -25.99 -25.02
N ASN A 82 11.29 -26.57 -25.24
CA ASN A 82 10.30 -26.75 -24.19
C ASN A 82 10.75 -27.79 -23.13
N VAL A 83 11.42 -28.85 -23.58
CA VAL A 83 11.97 -29.88 -22.65
C VAL A 83 13.07 -29.28 -21.80
N VAL A 84 14.01 -28.55 -22.40
CA VAL A 84 15.09 -27.88 -21.68
C VAL A 84 14.52 -26.84 -20.70
N LEU A 85 13.53 -26.04 -21.13
CA LEU A 85 12.87 -25.06 -20.27
C LEU A 85 12.20 -25.71 -19.06
N ASN A 86 11.52 -26.83 -19.23
CA ASN A 86 10.90 -27.57 -18.13
C ASN A 86 11.94 -28.17 -17.16
N LEU A 87 13.11 -28.62 -17.65
CA LEU A 87 14.20 -29.04 -16.82
C LEU A 87 14.83 -27.88 -16.04
N LEU A 88 14.93 -26.70 -16.67
CA LEU A 88 15.38 -25.48 -15.99
C LEU A 88 14.41 -25.09 -14.87
N TYR A 89 13.08 -25.10 -15.10
CA TYR A 89 12.08 -24.85 -14.05
C TYR A 89 12.17 -25.86 -12.89
N LYS A 90 12.49 -27.12 -13.18
CA LYS A 90 12.58 -28.18 -12.16
C LYS A 90 13.84 -28.07 -11.30
N HIS A 91 14.97 -27.64 -11.88
CA HIS A 91 16.27 -27.71 -11.23
C HIS A 91 16.86 -26.36 -10.82
N THR A 92 16.22 -25.25 -11.18
CA THR A 92 16.69 -23.89 -10.89
C THR A 92 15.59 -23.01 -10.30
N GLN A 93 15.97 -21.84 -9.80
CA GLN A 93 15.06 -20.81 -9.30
C GLN A 93 14.34 -20.01 -10.41
N LEU A 94 14.36 -20.48 -11.67
CA LEU A 94 13.45 -19.96 -12.71
C LEU A 94 11.99 -20.26 -12.40
N GLN A 95 11.71 -21.25 -11.57
CA GLN A 95 10.44 -21.46 -10.91
C GLN A 95 10.71 -21.62 -9.42
N ASP A 96 9.99 -20.90 -8.61
CA ASP A 96 10.06 -21.00 -7.15
C ASP A 96 8.67 -20.98 -6.54
N THR A 97 8.58 -21.43 -5.29
CA THR A 97 7.31 -21.43 -4.53
C THR A 97 7.31 -20.28 -3.54
N PHE A 98 6.28 -19.48 -3.55
CA PHE A 98 6.10 -18.40 -2.59
C PHE A 98 5.02 -18.78 -1.57
N GLY A 99 5.42 -18.94 -0.32
CA GLY A 99 4.50 -19.18 0.79
C GLY A 99 3.90 -17.85 1.27
N VAL A 100 2.60 -17.69 1.08
CA VAL A 100 1.88 -16.49 1.52
C VAL A 100 1.36 -16.70 2.94
N ASN A 101 1.87 -15.92 3.90
CA ASN A 101 1.38 -15.87 5.27
C ASN A 101 0.87 -14.47 5.59
N MET A 102 -0.46 -14.29 5.54
CA MET A 102 -1.14 -13.00 5.77
C MET A 102 -1.60 -12.90 7.23
N LEU A 103 -0.65 -12.92 8.16
CA LEU A 103 -0.93 -12.64 9.57
C LEU A 103 -1.16 -11.14 9.75
N SER A 104 -2.31 -10.75 10.26
CA SER A 104 -2.70 -9.35 10.48
C SER A 104 -3.33 -9.17 11.84
N LEU A 105 -3.21 -7.96 12.39
CA LEU A 105 -3.95 -7.53 13.57
C LEU A 105 -5.28 -6.95 13.12
N ILE A 106 -6.37 -7.56 13.55
CA ILE A 106 -7.73 -7.10 13.24
C ILE A 106 -8.39 -6.51 14.48
N PRO A 107 -9.24 -5.49 14.32
CA PRO A 107 -10.01 -4.95 15.42
C PRO A 107 -11.07 -5.96 15.87
N ASN A 108 -11.10 -6.25 17.17
CA ASN A 108 -12.13 -7.07 17.80
C ASN A 108 -12.55 -6.42 19.12
N ASN A 109 -13.78 -5.90 19.18
CA ASN A 109 -14.38 -5.28 20.37
C ASN A 109 -13.47 -4.30 21.14
N GLY A 110 -12.74 -3.44 20.41
CA GLY A 110 -11.85 -2.42 21.01
C GLY A 110 -10.43 -2.91 21.30
N SER A 111 -10.12 -4.19 21.09
CA SER A 111 -8.77 -4.77 21.14
C SER A 111 -8.28 -5.17 19.75
N LEU A 112 -6.98 -5.43 19.60
CA LEU A 112 -6.39 -5.97 18.40
C LEU A 112 -6.11 -7.46 18.58
N GLU A 113 -6.60 -8.27 17.65
CA GLU A 113 -6.43 -9.72 17.66
C GLU A 113 -5.60 -10.17 16.45
N PRO A 114 -4.54 -10.99 16.65
CA PRO A 114 -3.77 -11.55 15.54
C PRO A 114 -4.57 -12.66 14.84
N LYS A 115 -4.76 -12.54 13.52
CA LYS A 115 -5.46 -13.53 12.72
C LYS A 115 -4.82 -13.70 11.35
N VAL A 116 -4.76 -14.96 10.90
CA VAL A 116 -4.36 -15.25 9.51
C VAL A 116 -5.57 -15.05 8.61
N LEU A 117 -5.43 -14.17 7.63
CA LEU A 117 -6.50 -13.76 6.72
C LEU A 117 -6.23 -14.29 5.31
N ASN A 118 -7.28 -14.45 4.53
CA ASN A 118 -7.16 -14.57 3.07
C ASN A 118 -7.15 -13.18 2.42
N LEU A 119 -6.78 -13.10 1.15
CA LEU A 119 -6.68 -11.82 0.42
C LEU A 119 -8.00 -11.03 0.44
N LYS A 120 -9.13 -11.70 0.25
CA LYS A 120 -10.46 -11.05 0.27
C LYS A 120 -10.73 -10.41 1.62
N GLN A 121 -10.50 -11.15 2.71
CA GLN A 121 -10.68 -10.63 4.07
C GLN A 121 -9.75 -9.45 4.37
N MET A 122 -8.49 -9.49 3.91
CA MET A 122 -7.59 -8.35 4.06
C MET A 122 -8.14 -7.09 3.39
N LEU A 123 -8.64 -7.21 2.17
CA LEU A 123 -9.24 -6.09 1.43
C LEU A 123 -10.51 -5.58 2.12
N GLU A 124 -11.35 -6.47 2.64
CA GLU A 124 -12.55 -6.09 3.39
C GLU A 124 -12.21 -5.30 4.67
N TYR A 125 -11.26 -5.78 5.47
CA TYR A 125 -10.79 -5.05 6.66
C TYR A 125 -10.12 -3.73 6.33
N TYR A 126 -9.34 -3.68 5.26
CA TYR A 126 -8.73 -2.45 4.78
C TYR A 126 -9.78 -1.41 4.35
N LEU A 127 -10.79 -1.83 3.60
CA LEU A 127 -11.87 -0.95 3.16
C LEU A 127 -12.65 -0.41 4.36
N ALA A 128 -13.05 -1.27 5.29
CA ALA A 128 -13.75 -0.86 6.51
C ALA A 128 -12.92 0.14 7.34
N HIS A 129 -11.60 -0.07 7.42
CA HIS A 129 -10.70 0.88 8.08
C HIS A 129 -10.66 2.23 7.37
N GLN A 130 -10.61 2.26 6.03
CA GLN A 130 -10.63 3.50 5.25
C GLN A 130 -11.94 4.28 5.45
N GLU A 131 -13.07 3.60 5.44
CA GLU A 131 -14.39 4.21 5.72
C GLU A 131 -14.44 4.83 7.11
N ASP A 132 -13.94 4.14 8.13
CA ASP A 132 -13.87 4.67 9.50
C ASP A 132 -12.96 5.90 9.59
N VAL A 133 -11.77 5.85 9.00
CA VAL A 133 -10.81 6.97 8.97
C VAL A 133 -11.42 8.20 8.29
N VAL A 134 -12.05 8.04 7.13
CA VAL A 134 -12.71 9.15 6.41
C VAL A 134 -13.86 9.72 7.24
N THR A 135 -14.67 8.85 7.85
CA THR A 135 -15.79 9.26 8.70
C THR A 135 -15.31 10.06 9.91
N ARG A 136 -14.29 9.59 10.63
CA ARG A 136 -13.71 10.30 11.79
C ARG A 136 -13.12 11.64 11.39
N ARG A 137 -12.37 11.70 10.28
CA ARG A 137 -11.81 12.96 9.76
C ARG A 137 -12.91 13.95 9.43
N THR A 138 -13.93 13.52 8.68
CA THR A 138 -15.05 14.40 8.28
C THR A 138 -15.84 14.89 9.49
N LYS A 139 -16.05 14.06 10.51
CA LYS A 139 -16.68 14.48 11.78
C LYS A 139 -15.86 15.54 12.51
N TYR A 140 -14.53 15.38 12.54
CA TYR A 140 -13.64 16.37 13.14
C TYR A 140 -13.70 17.71 12.41
N ASP A 141 -13.60 17.70 11.07
CA ASP A 141 -13.67 18.90 10.24
C ASP A 141 -15.04 19.60 10.38
N LEU A 142 -16.13 18.82 10.42
CA LEU A 142 -17.47 19.34 10.65
C LEU A 142 -17.61 20.02 12.00
N ASN A 143 -17.09 19.42 13.06
CA ASN A 143 -17.14 20.01 14.41
C ASN A 143 -16.34 21.32 14.44
N LYS A 144 -15.15 21.36 13.86
CA LYS A 144 -14.34 22.59 13.72
C LYS A 144 -15.08 23.70 12.95
N ALA A 145 -15.71 23.34 11.84
CA ALA A 145 -16.50 24.28 11.06
C ALA A 145 -17.70 24.81 11.85
N ARG A 146 -18.40 23.95 12.60
CA ARG A 146 -19.54 24.33 13.47
C ARG A 146 -19.11 25.26 14.61
N GLU A 147 -18.00 24.95 15.28
CA GLU A 147 -17.42 25.82 16.32
C GLU A 147 -17.11 27.21 15.76
N ARG A 148 -16.53 27.28 14.55
CA ARG A 148 -16.22 28.55 13.91
C ARG A 148 -17.49 29.30 13.47
N ALA A 149 -18.47 28.61 12.89
CA ALA A 149 -19.76 29.19 12.51
C ALA A 149 -20.48 29.78 13.74
N HIS A 150 -20.50 29.05 14.88
CA HIS A 150 -21.08 29.49 16.13
C HIS A 150 -20.47 30.80 16.64
N ILE A 151 -19.15 30.95 16.57
CA ILE A 151 -18.46 32.20 16.94
C ILE A 151 -18.87 33.34 15.99
N LEU A 152 -18.85 33.08 14.66
CA LEU A 152 -19.18 34.08 13.65
C LEU A 152 -20.65 34.57 13.76
N GLU A 153 -21.59 33.69 14.07
CA GLU A 153 -22.99 34.05 14.33
C GLU A 153 -23.10 34.98 15.55
N GLY A 154 -22.32 34.77 16.59
CA GLY A 154 -22.21 35.65 17.74
C GLY A 154 -21.68 37.04 17.35
N LEU A 155 -20.60 37.07 16.58
CA LEU A 155 -20.00 38.33 16.11
C LEU A 155 -20.89 39.11 15.18
N LEU A 156 -21.64 38.46 14.25
CA LEU A 156 -22.61 39.14 13.38
C LEU A 156 -23.66 39.85 14.19
N LYS A 157 -24.26 39.17 15.18
CA LYS A 157 -25.26 39.80 16.03
C LYS A 157 -24.72 40.93 16.94
N ALA A 158 -23.43 40.83 17.33
CA ALA A 158 -22.75 41.91 18.04
C ALA A 158 -22.57 43.13 17.13
N LEU A 159 -22.28 42.94 15.83
CA LEU A 159 -22.18 44.01 14.84
C LEU A 159 -23.54 44.71 14.59
N ASP A 160 -24.63 43.93 14.54
CA ASP A 160 -25.98 44.48 14.37
C ASP A 160 -26.37 45.42 15.53
N ASN A 161 -25.75 45.28 16.72
CA ASN A 161 -26.05 46.06 17.93
C ASN A 161 -24.77 46.66 18.53
N ILE A 162 -23.88 47.14 17.69
CA ILE A 162 -22.49 47.51 18.08
C ILE A 162 -22.47 48.66 19.12
N ASP A 163 -23.35 49.64 19.04
CA ASP A 163 -23.41 50.77 19.97
C ASP A 163 -23.77 50.31 21.39
N GLU A 164 -24.67 49.34 21.51
CA GLU A 164 -25.06 48.78 22.81
C GLU A 164 -23.97 47.90 23.37
N VAL A 165 -23.30 47.09 22.54
CA VAL A 165 -22.12 46.26 22.93
C VAL A 165 -20.99 47.14 23.45
N ILE A 166 -20.67 48.24 22.76
CA ILE A 166 -19.61 49.21 23.20
C ILE A 166 -19.98 49.84 24.53
N ARG A 167 -21.25 50.19 24.74
CA ARG A 167 -21.77 50.78 25.98
C ARG A 167 -21.59 49.84 27.17
N ILE A 168 -21.95 48.55 26.99
CA ILE A 168 -21.82 47.52 28.01
C ILE A 168 -20.35 47.34 28.37
N ILE A 169 -19.47 47.14 27.37
CA ILE A 169 -18.05 46.91 27.58
C ILE A 169 -17.38 48.09 28.33
N ARG A 170 -17.75 49.34 27.95
CA ARG A 170 -17.21 50.54 28.59
C ARG A 170 -17.74 50.78 30.04
N ALA A 171 -18.95 50.32 30.32
CA ALA A 171 -19.55 50.43 31.66
C ALA A 171 -19.05 49.37 32.65
N SER A 172 -18.57 48.24 32.15
CA SER A 172 -18.12 47.12 32.97
C SER A 172 -16.75 47.35 33.57
N GLN A 173 -16.58 46.97 34.87
CA GLN A 173 -15.33 47.14 35.61
C GLN A 173 -14.25 46.14 35.22
N ASN A 174 -14.64 44.95 34.73
CA ASN A 174 -13.73 43.92 34.28
C ASN A 174 -14.36 43.04 33.18
N VAL A 175 -13.52 42.27 32.49
CA VAL A 175 -13.87 41.36 31.40
C VAL A 175 -14.97 40.36 31.76
N GLN A 176 -14.94 39.82 32.99
CA GLN A 176 -15.93 38.83 33.45
C GLN A 176 -17.35 39.42 33.54
N ILE A 177 -17.46 40.63 34.08
CA ILE A 177 -18.75 41.35 34.20
C ILE A 177 -19.25 41.67 32.78
N ALA A 178 -18.41 42.25 31.92
CA ALA A 178 -18.78 42.53 30.53
C ALA A 178 -19.32 41.31 29.79
N LYS A 179 -18.66 40.20 29.97
CA LYS A 179 -19.02 38.91 29.35
C LYS A 179 -20.38 38.42 29.85
N GLN A 180 -20.63 38.52 31.17
CA GLN A 180 -21.90 38.12 31.79
C GLN A 180 -23.03 38.96 31.32
N GLU A 181 -22.88 40.31 31.29
CA GLU A 181 -23.89 41.24 30.79
C GLU A 181 -24.22 41.03 29.30
N LEU A 182 -23.20 40.74 28.45
CA LEU A 182 -23.38 40.38 27.05
C LEU A 182 -24.16 39.07 26.87
N MET A 183 -23.87 38.07 27.72
CA MET A 183 -24.59 36.80 27.70
C MET A 183 -26.08 36.98 28.06
N GLU A 184 -26.35 37.70 29.12
CA GLU A 184 -27.72 37.94 29.60
C GLU A 184 -28.53 38.82 28.61
N ARG A 185 -27.91 39.89 28.08
CA ARG A 185 -28.58 40.84 27.20
C ARG A 185 -28.88 40.31 25.84
N PHE A 186 -27.96 39.55 25.24
CA PHE A 186 -28.06 39.05 23.86
C PHE A 186 -28.32 37.57 23.76
N GLU A 187 -28.58 36.87 24.85
CA GLU A 187 -28.77 35.41 24.93
C GLU A 187 -27.62 34.64 24.26
N ARG A 188 -26.37 35.02 24.59
CA ARG A 188 -25.17 34.46 23.98
C ARG A 188 -24.54 33.37 24.85
N THR A 189 -23.84 32.45 24.17
CA THR A 189 -23.02 31.47 24.88
C THR A 189 -21.73 32.12 25.38
N ASP A 190 -21.15 31.52 26.39
CA ASP A 190 -19.87 31.96 26.96
C ASP A 190 -18.76 32.11 25.90
N VAL A 191 -18.68 31.17 24.95
CA VAL A 191 -17.69 31.19 23.85
C VAL A 191 -17.93 32.39 22.89
N GLN A 192 -19.19 32.73 22.61
CA GLN A 192 -19.54 33.88 21.77
C GLN A 192 -19.24 35.20 22.49
N ALA A 193 -19.60 35.32 23.75
CA ALA A 193 -19.29 36.49 24.57
C ALA A 193 -17.79 36.72 24.72
N GLN A 194 -17.01 35.62 24.91
CA GLN A 194 -15.54 35.68 24.95
C GLN A 194 -14.90 36.15 23.66
N ALA A 195 -15.52 35.87 22.50
CA ALA A 195 -15.01 36.31 21.21
C ALA A 195 -15.34 37.78 20.90
N ILE A 196 -16.29 38.40 21.60
CA ILE A 196 -16.72 39.81 21.45
C ILE A 196 -15.86 40.71 22.34
N VAL A 197 -15.51 40.27 23.54
CA VAL A 197 -14.70 41.02 24.50
C VAL A 197 -13.20 40.78 24.30
#